data_6ba7d056c0c27c4320c81ade4126868f
#
_entry.id   6ba7d056c0c27c4320c81ade4126868f
#
_cell.length_a   1.000
_cell.length_b   1.000
_cell.length_c   1.000
_cell.angle_alpha   90.00
_cell.angle_beta   90.00
_cell.angle_gamma   90.00
#
_symmetry.space_group_name_H-M   'P 1'
#
loop_
_entity.id
_entity.type
_entity.pdbx_description
1 polymer ?
#
loop_
_entity_poly.entity_id
_entity_poly.type
_entity_poly.pdbx_seq_one_letter_code
_entity_poly.pdbx_strand_id
1 'polypeptide(L)'
;MRDYAKEFENRVAFIRDLLKSSGAKGVIYGNSGGKDSALVGILCKAACDNTVGIMMPCVSKRNFGEDMTDGLAVAEQFNIETRTVDLTAEKELVMQTVSAVTTLNQMATSNIAPRLRMLTLYT
;
A
#
# COMPACT_ATOMS: atom_id res chain seq x y z
N MET A 1 -14.28 28.38 -1.47
CA MET A 1 -14.54 27.04 -0.92
C MET A 1 -14.15 25.98 -1.94
N ARG A 2 -13.42 24.98 -1.51
CA ARG A 2 -13.03 23.88 -2.41
C ARG A 2 -14.22 23.05 -2.81
N ASP A 3 -14.32 22.74 -4.09
CA ASP A 3 -15.30 21.79 -4.60
C ASP A 3 -14.65 20.39 -4.57
N TYR A 4 -14.90 19.65 -3.50
CA TYR A 4 -14.31 18.32 -3.30
C TYR A 4 -14.81 17.30 -4.32
N ALA A 5 -16.05 17.41 -4.77
CA ALA A 5 -16.58 16.52 -5.80
C ALA A 5 -15.81 16.69 -7.11
N LYS A 6 -15.56 17.95 -7.49
CA LYS A 6 -14.81 18.27 -8.71
C LYS A 6 -13.35 17.83 -8.60
N GLU A 7 -12.72 18.03 -7.45
CA GLU A 7 -11.36 17.55 -7.20
C GLU A 7 -11.28 16.02 -7.32
N PHE A 8 -12.25 15.32 -6.75
CA PHE A 8 -12.34 13.87 -6.85
C PHE A 8 -12.41 13.43 -8.31
N GLU A 9 -13.31 14.01 -9.09
CA GLU A 9 -13.47 13.71 -10.51
C GLU A 9 -12.20 13.97 -11.30
N ASN A 10 -11.51 15.09 -11.02
CA ASN A 10 -10.28 15.45 -11.70
C ASN A 10 -9.15 14.43 -11.42
N ARG A 11 -9.05 13.97 -10.18
CA ARG A 11 -8.05 12.99 -9.79
C ARG A 11 -8.35 11.62 -10.39
N VAL A 12 -9.59 11.22 -10.43
CA VAL A 12 -10.03 9.98 -11.08
C VAL A 12 -9.71 10.03 -12.57
N ALA A 13 -10.02 11.14 -13.23
CA ALA A 13 -9.71 11.33 -14.65
C ALA A 13 -8.22 11.26 -14.92
N PHE A 14 -7.40 11.84 -14.06
CA PHE A 14 -5.95 11.78 -14.15
C PHE A 14 -5.43 10.33 -14.11
N ILE A 15 -5.94 9.53 -13.19
CA ILE A 15 -5.57 8.11 -13.07
C ILE A 15 -6.02 7.33 -14.31
N ARG A 16 -7.22 7.57 -14.81
CA ARG A 16 -7.72 6.93 -16.03
C ARG A 16 -6.84 7.24 -17.23
N ASP A 17 -6.42 8.49 -17.36
CA ASP A 17 -5.55 8.91 -18.47
C ASP A 17 -4.19 8.23 -18.38
N LEU A 18 -3.62 8.10 -17.19
CA LEU A 18 -2.37 7.37 -16.97
C LEU A 18 -2.51 5.89 -17.36
N LEU A 19 -3.62 5.27 -16.99
CA LEU A 19 -3.87 3.86 -17.34
C LEU A 19 -3.96 3.67 -18.85
N LYS A 20 -4.65 4.57 -19.55
CA LYS A 20 -4.74 4.53 -21.01
C LYS A 20 -3.37 4.72 -21.65
N SER A 21 -2.60 5.70 -21.20
CA SER A 21 -1.28 6.00 -21.74
C SER A 21 -0.28 4.86 -21.56
N SER A 22 -0.34 4.19 -20.41
CA SER A 22 0.59 3.11 -20.08
C SER A 22 0.16 1.75 -20.61
N GLY A 23 -1.09 1.61 -21.03
CA GLY A 23 -1.65 0.32 -21.43
C GLY A 23 -1.88 -0.65 -20.28
N ALA A 24 -1.84 -0.16 -19.04
CA ALA A 24 -2.06 -0.98 -17.87
C ALA A 24 -3.51 -1.43 -17.77
N LYS A 25 -3.72 -2.68 -17.32
CA LYS A 25 -5.05 -3.28 -17.22
C LYS A 25 -5.66 -3.22 -15.83
N GLY A 26 -4.93 -2.69 -14.86
CA GLY A 26 -5.38 -2.60 -13.49
C GLY A 26 -4.45 -1.79 -12.64
N VAL A 27 -4.80 -1.64 -11.37
CA VAL A 27 -4.03 -0.87 -10.38
C VAL A 27 -3.78 -1.74 -9.17
N ILE A 28 -2.56 -1.68 -8.67
CA ILE A 28 -2.20 -2.28 -7.38
C ILE A 28 -1.67 -1.16 -6.48
N TYR A 29 -2.04 -1.19 -5.21
CA TYR A 29 -1.58 -0.18 -4.26
C TYR A 29 -1.33 -0.82 -2.89
N GLY A 30 -0.49 -0.16 -2.09
CA GLY A 30 -0.24 -0.58 -0.72
C GLY A 30 -1.31 -0.05 0.22
N ASN A 31 -2.00 -0.95 0.92
CA ASN A 31 -3.02 -0.59 1.91
C ASN A 31 -2.41 -0.69 3.31
N SER A 32 -2.06 0.45 3.89
CA SER A 32 -1.45 0.52 5.22
C SER A 32 -2.47 0.60 6.37
N GLY A 33 -3.76 0.72 6.04
CA GLY A 33 -4.81 0.98 7.02
C GLY A 33 -4.97 2.45 7.38
N GLY A 34 -4.09 3.32 6.89
CA GLY A 34 -4.15 4.76 7.15
C GLY A 34 -5.07 5.50 6.17
N LYS A 35 -5.38 6.75 6.50
CA LYS A 35 -6.28 7.58 5.71
C LYS A 35 -5.76 7.86 4.29
N ASP A 36 -4.45 8.05 4.15
CA ASP A 36 -3.85 8.39 2.86
C ASP A 36 -3.91 7.21 1.89
N SER A 37 -3.59 6.00 2.37
CA SER A 37 -3.71 4.81 1.54
C SER A 37 -5.16 4.48 1.23
N ALA A 38 -6.08 4.74 2.15
CA ALA A 38 -7.51 4.59 1.91
C ALA A 38 -7.98 5.49 0.78
N LEU A 39 -7.57 6.75 0.79
CA LEU A 39 -7.89 7.71 -0.25
C LEU A 39 -7.36 7.26 -1.61
N VAL A 40 -6.12 6.81 -1.67
CA VAL A 40 -5.51 6.29 -2.90
C VAL A 40 -6.32 5.10 -3.43
N GLY A 41 -6.68 4.16 -2.56
CA GLY A 41 -7.48 2.99 -2.96
C GLY A 41 -8.84 3.36 -3.52
N ILE A 42 -9.53 4.29 -2.88
CA ILE A 42 -10.85 4.77 -3.33
C ILE A 42 -10.74 5.44 -4.70
N LEU A 43 -9.77 6.32 -4.89
CA LEU A 43 -9.54 7.00 -6.17
C LEU A 43 -9.21 6.00 -7.28
N CYS A 44 -8.33 5.05 -7.00
CA CYS A 44 -7.95 4.03 -7.98
C CYS A 44 -9.13 3.14 -8.36
N LYS A 45 -9.92 2.72 -7.38
CA LYS A 45 -11.10 1.89 -7.63
C LYS A 45 -12.15 2.62 -8.47
N ALA A 46 -12.34 3.91 -8.21
CA ALA A 46 -13.24 4.74 -9.01
C ALA A 46 -12.74 4.89 -10.45
N ALA A 47 -11.43 4.93 -10.65
CA ALA A 47 -10.83 5.04 -11.98
C ALA A 47 -10.79 3.71 -12.72
N CYS A 48 -10.67 2.59 -12.01
CA CYS A 48 -10.50 1.27 -12.59
C CYS A 48 -11.07 0.19 -11.67
N ASP A 49 -12.02 -0.60 -12.15
CA ASP A 49 -12.60 -1.68 -11.34
C ASP A 49 -11.57 -2.74 -10.97
N ASN A 50 -10.57 -2.96 -11.81
CA ASN A 50 -9.49 -3.90 -11.54
C ASN A 50 -8.43 -3.25 -10.65
N THR A 51 -8.79 -2.97 -9.41
CA THR A 51 -7.92 -2.39 -8.39
C THR A 51 -7.79 -3.38 -7.23
N VAL A 52 -6.54 -3.67 -6.85
CA VAL A 52 -6.21 -4.60 -5.77
C VAL A 52 -5.36 -3.88 -4.72
N GLY A 53 -5.80 -3.96 -3.47
CA GLY A 53 -5.02 -3.47 -2.35
C GLY A 53 -4.15 -4.57 -1.76
N ILE A 54 -2.89 -4.27 -1.52
CA ILE A 54 -1.95 -5.20 -0.89
C ILE A 54 -1.64 -4.71 0.52
N MET A 55 -1.99 -5.50 1.51
CA MET A 55 -1.59 -5.26 2.89
C MET A 55 -0.27 -5.99 3.12
N MET A 56 0.72 -5.26 3.62
CA MET A 56 2.07 -5.79 3.79
C MET A 56 2.53 -5.58 5.24
N PRO A 57 1.98 -6.34 6.20
CA PRO A 57 2.40 -6.21 7.59
C PRO A 57 3.87 -6.59 7.74
N CYS A 58 4.55 -5.83 8.57
CA CYS A 58 5.96 -6.01 8.80
C CYS A 58 6.27 -5.61 10.24
N VAL A 59 6.27 -6.59 11.12
CA VAL A 59 6.84 -6.53 12.46
C VAL A 59 6.00 -6.13 13.63
N SER A 60 5.00 -5.47 13.69
CA SER A 60 4.40 -5.12 14.97
C SER A 60 3.06 -5.82 15.16
N LYS A 61 2.88 -6.50 16.30
CA LYS A 61 1.57 -7.06 16.67
C LYS A 61 0.49 -6.00 16.68
N ARG A 62 0.85 -4.78 17.04
CA ARG A 62 -0.06 -3.65 17.07
C ARG A 62 -0.53 -3.26 15.67
N ASN A 63 0.41 -3.09 14.74
CA ASN A 63 0.07 -2.76 13.36
C ASN A 63 -0.65 -3.91 12.67
N PHE A 64 -0.32 -5.13 13.03
CA PHE A 64 -0.94 -6.30 12.44
C PHE A 64 -2.45 -6.37 12.76
N GLY A 65 -2.84 -6.04 14.00
CA GLY A 65 -4.24 -6.12 14.42
C GLY A 65 -5.08 -4.93 13.96
N GLU A 66 -4.73 -3.74 14.42
CA GLU A 66 -5.54 -2.54 14.23
C GLU A 66 -5.53 -2.03 12.79
N ASP A 67 -4.35 -1.88 12.21
CA ASP A 67 -4.22 -1.33 10.86
C ASP A 67 -4.80 -2.26 9.81
N MET A 68 -4.68 -3.57 9.99
CA MET A 68 -5.31 -4.53 9.08
C MET A 68 -6.82 -4.45 9.15
N THR A 69 -7.39 -4.33 10.36
CA THR A 69 -8.84 -4.23 10.54
C THR A 69 -9.38 -2.99 9.85
N ASP A 70 -8.71 -1.84 10.03
CA ASP A 70 -9.12 -0.58 9.40
C ASP A 70 -9.01 -0.65 7.88
N GLY A 71 -7.91 -1.20 7.38
CA GLY A 71 -7.70 -1.34 5.95
C GLY A 71 -8.71 -2.28 5.29
N LEU A 72 -9.04 -3.38 5.94
CA LEU A 72 -10.04 -4.32 5.45
C LEU A 72 -11.45 -3.71 5.47
N ALA A 73 -11.77 -2.93 6.50
CA ALA A 73 -13.08 -2.27 6.59
C ALA A 73 -13.30 -1.29 5.42
N VAL A 74 -12.28 -0.49 5.10
CA VAL A 74 -12.35 0.42 3.95
C VAL A 74 -12.46 -0.35 2.64
N ALA A 75 -11.66 -1.39 2.46
CA ALA A 75 -11.68 -2.21 1.25
C ALA A 75 -13.05 -2.85 1.05
N GLU A 76 -13.65 -3.38 2.11
CA GLU A 76 -14.98 -3.97 2.05
C GLU A 76 -16.04 -2.92 1.69
N GLN A 77 -15.97 -1.73 2.29
CA GLN A 77 -16.92 -0.65 2.04
C GLN A 77 -16.92 -0.22 0.57
N PHE A 78 -15.76 -0.19 -0.07
CA PHE A 78 -15.60 0.23 -1.46
C PHE A 78 -15.43 -0.93 -2.43
N ASN A 79 -15.64 -2.16 -1.95
CA ASN A 79 -15.58 -3.37 -2.77
C ASN A 79 -14.24 -3.55 -3.48
N ILE A 80 -13.14 -3.31 -2.75
CA ILE A 80 -11.78 -3.43 -3.26
C ILE A 80 -11.22 -4.80 -2.87
N GLU A 81 -10.73 -5.57 -3.84
CA GLU A 81 -10.04 -6.83 -3.56
C GLU A 81 -8.78 -6.54 -2.74
N THR A 82 -8.57 -7.30 -1.67
CA THR A 82 -7.42 -7.13 -0.79
C THR A 82 -6.66 -8.44 -0.65
N ARG A 83 -5.33 -8.35 -0.78
CA ARG A 83 -4.42 -9.47 -0.55
C ARG A 83 -3.42 -9.08 0.53
N THR A 84 -2.99 -10.05 1.31
CA THR A 84 -2.04 -9.82 2.39
C THR A 84 -0.74 -10.53 2.10
N VAL A 85 0.37 -9.80 2.16
CA VAL A 85 1.72 -10.32 2.05
C VAL A 85 2.47 -9.97 3.32
N ASP A 86 2.71 -10.94 4.19
CA ASP A 86 3.42 -10.73 5.44
C ASP A 86 4.93 -10.68 5.18
N LEU A 87 5.53 -9.53 5.44
CA LEU A 87 6.95 -9.28 5.20
C LEU A 87 7.81 -9.37 6.48
N THR A 88 7.24 -9.86 7.57
CA THR A 88 7.96 -9.95 8.86
C THR A 88 9.21 -10.83 8.75
N ALA A 89 9.08 -12.00 8.15
CA ALA A 89 10.20 -12.93 8.01
C ALA A 89 11.31 -12.36 7.13
N GLU A 90 10.95 -11.69 6.04
CA GLU A 90 11.89 -11.09 5.11
C GLU A 90 12.65 -9.94 5.76
N LYS A 91 11.98 -9.11 6.55
CA LYS A 91 12.62 -8.02 7.29
C LYS A 91 13.63 -8.58 8.29
N GLU A 92 13.25 -9.59 9.06
CA GLU A 92 14.15 -10.22 10.03
C GLU A 92 15.36 -10.83 9.35
N LEU A 93 15.18 -11.48 8.22
CA LEU A 93 16.26 -12.08 7.46
C LEU A 93 17.25 -11.02 6.96
N VAL A 94 16.75 -9.91 6.41
CA VAL A 94 17.61 -8.80 5.97
C VAL A 94 18.40 -8.24 7.15
N MET A 95 17.73 -8.03 8.29
CA MET A 95 18.40 -7.52 9.49
C MET A 95 19.51 -8.46 9.97
N GLN A 96 19.25 -9.76 10.00
CA GLN A 96 20.24 -10.77 10.38
C GLN A 96 21.43 -10.78 9.42
N THR A 97 21.16 -10.76 8.12
CA THR A 97 22.20 -10.81 7.10
C THR A 97 23.12 -9.59 7.19
N VAL A 98 22.55 -8.40 7.33
CA VAL A 98 23.34 -7.16 7.43
C VAL A 98 24.06 -7.06 8.77
N SER A 99 23.43 -7.48 9.86
CA SER A 99 24.03 -7.45 11.20
C SER A 99 25.28 -8.33 11.32
N ALA A 100 25.41 -9.33 10.46
CA ALA A 100 26.61 -10.19 10.43
C ALA A 100 27.86 -9.45 9.98
N VAL A 101 27.71 -8.34 9.24
CA VAL A 101 28.84 -7.57 8.69
C VAL A 101 28.93 -6.14 9.24
N THR A 102 27.88 -5.61 9.84
CA THR A 102 27.90 -4.25 10.38
C THR A 102 26.83 -4.08 11.47
N THR A 103 26.94 -3.01 12.25
CA THR A 103 25.93 -2.66 13.25
C THR A 103 24.80 -1.87 12.60
N LEU A 104 23.55 -2.31 12.80
CA LEU A 104 22.39 -1.58 12.32
C LEU A 104 22.00 -0.49 13.30
N ASN A 105 21.77 0.74 12.80
CA ASN A 105 21.17 1.78 13.60
C ASN A 105 19.65 1.83 13.36
N GLN A 106 18.97 2.62 14.18
CA GLN A 106 17.51 2.72 14.11
C GLN A 106 17.03 3.25 12.77
N MET A 107 17.75 4.21 12.18
CA MET A 107 17.38 4.77 10.88
C MET A 107 17.47 3.73 9.77
N ALA A 108 18.55 2.96 9.73
CA ALA A 108 18.71 1.88 8.75
C ALA A 108 17.61 0.83 8.91
N THR A 109 17.33 0.44 10.15
CA THR A 109 16.30 -0.55 10.46
C THR A 109 14.91 -0.08 10.02
N SER A 110 14.57 1.19 10.26
CA SER A 110 13.26 1.74 9.89
C SER A 110 13.06 1.90 8.38
N ASN A 111 14.13 1.88 7.59
CA ASN A 111 14.05 1.95 6.13
C ASN A 111 13.80 0.60 5.45
N ILE A 112 13.94 -0.50 6.17
CA ILE A 112 13.81 -1.84 5.57
C ILE A 112 12.36 -2.11 5.14
N ALA A 113 11.39 -1.88 6.01
CA ALA A 113 9.99 -2.17 5.71
C ALA A 113 9.45 -1.40 4.50
N PRO A 114 9.64 -0.06 4.39
CA PRO A 114 9.18 0.68 3.21
C PRO A 114 9.78 0.17 1.91
N ARG A 115 11.06 -0.21 1.92
CA ARG A 115 11.73 -0.72 0.73
C ARG A 115 11.25 -2.10 0.33
N LEU A 116 11.00 -2.98 1.30
CA LEU A 116 10.41 -4.30 1.04
C LEU A 116 8.99 -4.16 0.47
N ARG A 117 8.20 -3.23 0.98
CA ARG A 117 6.86 -2.97 0.47
C ARG A 117 6.90 -2.47 -0.97
N MET A 118 7.82 -1.57 -1.29
CA MET A 118 8.02 -1.10 -2.66
C MET A 118 8.39 -2.28 -3.58
N LEU A 119 9.36 -3.08 -3.18
CA LEU A 119 9.78 -4.25 -3.95
C LEU A 119 8.61 -5.21 -4.19
N THR A 120 7.80 -5.47 -3.18
CA THR A 120 6.65 -6.35 -3.25
C THR A 120 5.63 -5.86 -4.28
N LEU A 121 5.33 -4.55 -4.29
CA LEU A 121 4.39 -3.98 -5.24
C LEU A 121 4.86 -4.07 -6.68
N TYR A 122 6.18 -4.03 -6.92
CA TYR A 122 6.75 -4.13 -8.25
C TYR A 122 6.94 -5.58 -8.73
N THR A 123 6.74 -6.53 -7.86
CA THR A 123 6.84 -7.95 -8.21
C THR A 123 5.52 -8.51 -8.69
#